data_fb6d8c213cd1a489bd3e9de48a9946db
#
_entry.id   fb6d8c213cd1a489bd3e9de48a9946db
#
_cell.length_a   1.000
_cell.length_b   1.000
_cell.length_c   1.000
_cell.angle_alpha   90.00
_cell.angle_beta   90.00
_cell.angle_gamma   90.00
#
_symmetry.space_group_name_H-M   'P 1'
#
loop_
_entity.id
_entity.type
_entity.pdbx_description
1 polymer ?
#
loop_
_entity_poly.entity_id
_entity_poly.type
_entity_poly.pdbx_seq_one_letter_code
_entity_poly.pdbx_strand_id
1 'polypeptide(L)'
;MNTDKTVSIIMGTYNGAEYIREQLDSILSQTYPLKEIIIQDDGSTDDTVAICTAYAEKFPIIHFSRNASNLGFNRNFKSAAMKATGDFVAFSDQDDVWFPTKIEKQVAAIGNHDICFSTHLRGADREHTHLVNPQYSLEALLFCGFAGHTMLLRREFIQTSEYWLPNIMYDWSLAICAQLHGGIVMVDEPLNWHRTNLASACHEELKQAGKKVDARPTYQPYLYGIANYRRLQQQSNWQMLYTYIYEHTREPKFALAHRMSYYMLHHNLLALFCLCFLCLKHGDRIYYSKHQRGLMAKIRAFCYPLIFSYNNIQYNRQS
;
A
#
# COMPACT_ATOMS: atom_id res chain seq x y z
N MET A 1 20.21 8.20 -20.19
CA MET A 1 19.21 7.40 -19.41
C MET A 1 19.61 5.95 -19.55
N ASN A 2 19.64 5.19 -18.45
CA ASN A 2 19.98 3.75 -18.53
C ASN A 2 18.71 3.00 -19.01
N THR A 3 18.52 2.92 -20.33
CA THR A 3 17.35 2.26 -20.98
C THR A 3 17.49 0.73 -21.03
N ASP A 4 18.55 0.16 -20.42
CA ASP A 4 18.84 -1.26 -20.47
C ASP A 4 17.96 -2.10 -19.53
N LYS A 5 17.24 -1.45 -18.60
CA LYS A 5 16.38 -2.14 -17.63
C LYS A 5 14.95 -2.28 -18.17
N THR A 6 14.41 -3.46 -18.06
CA THR A 6 13.07 -3.79 -18.53
C THR A 6 12.04 -3.71 -17.40
N VAL A 7 10.81 -3.28 -17.74
CA VAL A 7 9.72 -3.12 -16.77
C VAL A 7 8.51 -3.94 -17.18
N SER A 8 8.02 -4.77 -16.25
CA SER A 8 6.71 -5.43 -16.32
C SER A 8 5.69 -4.63 -15.52
N ILE A 9 4.51 -4.45 -16.07
CA ILE A 9 3.36 -3.94 -15.31
C ILE A 9 2.48 -5.12 -14.93
N ILE A 10 2.02 -5.18 -13.68
CA ILE A 10 1.03 -6.15 -13.24
C ILE A 10 -0.23 -5.44 -12.79
N MET A 11 -1.36 -5.88 -13.32
CA MET A 11 -2.68 -5.31 -13.04
C MET A 11 -3.62 -6.41 -12.54
N GLY A 12 -4.17 -6.23 -11.33
CA GLY A 12 -5.28 -7.03 -10.84
C GLY A 12 -6.60 -6.43 -11.26
N THR A 13 -7.54 -7.24 -11.78
CA THR A 13 -8.86 -6.77 -12.18
C THR A 13 -9.98 -7.57 -11.53
N TYR A 14 -11.05 -6.86 -11.15
CA TYR A 14 -12.32 -7.43 -10.69
C TYR A 14 -13.45 -6.41 -10.85
N ASN A 15 -14.40 -6.65 -11.77
CA ASN A 15 -15.54 -5.77 -12.06
C ASN A 15 -15.12 -4.30 -12.27
N GLY A 16 -14.15 -4.06 -13.16
CA GLY A 16 -13.53 -2.75 -13.42
C GLY A 16 -13.90 -2.13 -14.78
N ALA A 17 -14.95 -2.62 -15.46
CA ALA A 17 -15.28 -2.23 -16.83
C ALA A 17 -15.42 -0.71 -17.04
N GLU A 18 -15.85 0.03 -16.01
CA GLU A 18 -16.08 1.46 -16.06
C GLU A 18 -14.77 2.26 -16.28
N TYR A 19 -13.66 1.83 -15.67
CA TYR A 19 -12.42 2.63 -15.60
C TYR A 19 -11.23 2.03 -16.33
N ILE A 20 -11.24 0.71 -16.57
CA ILE A 20 -10.06 -0.03 -17.01
C ILE A 20 -9.49 0.44 -18.34
N ARG A 21 -10.32 0.98 -19.25
CA ARG A 21 -9.85 1.55 -20.54
C ARG A 21 -8.93 2.74 -20.31
N GLU A 22 -9.37 3.70 -19.48
CA GLU A 22 -8.60 4.90 -19.18
C GLU A 22 -7.27 4.52 -18.50
N GLN A 23 -7.28 3.54 -17.59
CA GLN A 23 -6.07 3.07 -16.95
C GLN A 23 -5.12 2.38 -17.94
N LEU A 24 -5.60 1.47 -18.78
CA LEU A 24 -4.77 0.81 -19.79
C LEU A 24 -4.16 1.81 -20.79
N ASP A 25 -4.94 2.78 -21.25
CA ASP A 25 -4.45 3.84 -22.14
C ASP A 25 -3.37 4.69 -21.47
N SER A 26 -3.52 4.99 -20.18
CA SER A 26 -2.51 5.72 -19.40
C SER A 26 -1.20 4.95 -19.23
N ILE A 27 -1.26 3.62 -19.08
CA ILE A 27 -0.09 2.74 -18.99
C ILE A 27 0.59 2.64 -20.37
N LEU A 28 -0.18 2.45 -21.44
CA LEU A 28 0.34 2.39 -22.81
C LEU A 28 0.99 3.70 -23.28
N SER A 29 0.62 4.83 -22.65
CA SER A 29 1.19 6.17 -22.95
C SER A 29 2.48 6.49 -22.18
N GLN A 30 3.04 5.54 -21.42
CA GLN A 30 4.27 5.79 -20.68
C GLN A 30 5.45 6.12 -21.59
N THR A 31 6.26 7.12 -21.21
CA THR A 31 7.49 7.52 -21.96
C THR A 31 8.58 6.47 -21.87
N TYR A 32 8.58 5.64 -20.84
CA TYR A 32 9.52 4.53 -20.68
C TYR A 32 8.99 3.28 -21.39
N PRO A 33 9.79 2.58 -22.21
CA PRO A 33 9.35 1.39 -22.93
C PRO A 33 9.02 0.25 -21.97
N LEU A 34 7.81 -0.28 -22.08
CA LEU A 34 7.34 -1.39 -21.27
C LEU A 34 7.66 -2.72 -21.96
N LYS A 35 8.12 -3.70 -21.21
CA LYS A 35 8.37 -5.05 -21.70
C LYS A 35 7.07 -5.83 -21.87
N GLU A 36 6.20 -5.75 -20.88
CA GLU A 36 4.93 -6.48 -20.83
C GLU A 36 3.95 -5.83 -19.84
N ILE A 37 2.68 -6.10 -20.04
CA ILE A 37 1.58 -5.77 -19.14
C ILE A 37 0.83 -7.06 -18.85
N ILE A 38 0.90 -7.55 -17.61
CA ILE A 38 0.26 -8.79 -17.17
C ILE A 38 -1.05 -8.41 -16.47
N ILE A 39 -2.17 -8.73 -17.08
CA ILE A 39 -3.50 -8.51 -16.50
C ILE A 39 -4.02 -9.84 -15.96
N GLN A 40 -4.31 -9.87 -14.65
CA GLN A 40 -4.85 -11.03 -13.97
C GLN A 40 -6.26 -10.71 -13.46
N ASP A 41 -7.27 -11.28 -14.13
CA ASP A 41 -8.69 -11.10 -13.74
C ASP A 41 -9.09 -12.08 -12.64
N ASP A 42 -9.74 -11.57 -11.60
CA ASP A 42 -10.13 -12.33 -10.42
C ASP A 42 -11.61 -12.80 -10.45
N GLY A 43 -12.10 -13.09 -11.64
CA GLY A 43 -13.46 -13.63 -11.85
C GLY A 43 -14.51 -12.56 -12.08
N SER A 44 -14.21 -11.50 -12.84
CA SER A 44 -15.16 -10.44 -13.22
C SER A 44 -16.42 -11.00 -13.90
N THR A 45 -17.55 -10.35 -13.63
CA THR A 45 -18.87 -10.68 -14.18
C THR A 45 -19.46 -9.59 -15.08
N ASP A 46 -18.79 -8.46 -15.15
CA ASP A 46 -19.08 -7.34 -16.06
C ASP A 46 -18.25 -7.43 -17.35
N ASP A 47 -18.20 -6.36 -18.14
CA ASP A 47 -17.48 -6.31 -19.42
C ASP A 47 -15.95 -6.25 -19.28
N THR A 48 -15.38 -6.33 -18.06
CA THR A 48 -13.92 -6.26 -17.81
C THR A 48 -13.15 -7.26 -18.67
N VAL A 49 -13.62 -8.52 -18.69
CA VAL A 49 -12.97 -9.60 -19.45
C VAL A 49 -12.96 -9.29 -20.95
N ALA A 50 -14.09 -8.85 -21.50
CA ALA A 50 -14.20 -8.51 -22.92
C ALA A 50 -13.26 -7.35 -23.30
N ILE A 51 -13.18 -6.34 -22.43
CA ILE A 51 -12.28 -5.18 -22.62
C ILE A 51 -10.82 -5.63 -22.60
N CYS A 52 -10.40 -6.37 -21.58
CA CYS A 52 -9.02 -6.84 -21.43
C CYS A 52 -8.60 -7.74 -22.62
N THR A 53 -9.50 -8.63 -23.07
CA THR A 53 -9.25 -9.49 -24.24
C THR A 53 -9.03 -8.65 -25.50
N ALA A 54 -9.88 -7.65 -25.77
CA ALA A 54 -9.71 -6.77 -26.92
C ALA A 54 -8.40 -5.97 -26.89
N TYR A 55 -7.95 -5.53 -25.69
CA TYR A 55 -6.66 -4.87 -25.56
C TYR A 55 -5.49 -5.85 -25.78
N ALA A 56 -5.57 -7.08 -25.28
CA ALA A 56 -4.54 -8.10 -25.49
C ALA A 56 -4.42 -8.50 -26.97
N GLU A 57 -5.53 -8.57 -27.72
CA GLU A 57 -5.52 -8.81 -29.16
C GLU A 57 -4.88 -7.63 -29.95
N LYS A 58 -5.08 -6.39 -29.49
CA LYS A 58 -4.56 -5.21 -30.15
C LYS A 58 -3.09 -4.91 -29.82
N PHE A 59 -2.66 -5.20 -28.60
CA PHE A 59 -1.34 -4.84 -28.08
C PHE A 59 -0.56 -6.09 -27.65
N PRO A 60 0.41 -6.59 -28.43
CA PRO A 60 1.14 -7.83 -28.15
C PRO A 60 1.89 -7.89 -26.81
N ILE A 61 2.16 -6.72 -26.19
CA ILE A 61 2.78 -6.65 -24.85
C ILE A 61 1.81 -6.92 -23.70
N ILE A 62 0.49 -7.02 -23.98
CA ILE A 62 -0.54 -7.29 -22.99
C ILE A 62 -0.82 -8.78 -22.91
N HIS A 63 -0.60 -9.35 -21.74
CA HIS A 63 -0.89 -10.76 -21.45
C HIS A 63 -2.06 -10.85 -20.48
N PHE A 64 -3.22 -11.22 -21.00
CA PHE A 64 -4.44 -11.36 -20.21
C PHE A 64 -4.64 -12.81 -19.75
N SER A 65 -4.97 -13.00 -18.48
CA SER A 65 -5.38 -14.28 -17.91
C SER A 65 -6.45 -14.11 -16.85
N ARG A 66 -7.31 -15.11 -16.68
CA ARG A 66 -8.42 -15.12 -15.73
C ARG A 66 -8.24 -16.26 -14.73
N ASN A 67 -8.49 -15.99 -13.45
CA ASN A 67 -8.53 -17.02 -12.42
C ASN A 67 -9.77 -17.91 -12.57
N ALA A 68 -9.65 -19.17 -12.20
CA ALA A 68 -10.77 -20.13 -12.21
C ALA A 68 -11.83 -19.76 -11.14
N SER A 69 -11.42 -19.07 -10.08
CA SER A 69 -12.28 -18.56 -9.01
C SER A 69 -11.69 -17.27 -8.44
N ASN A 70 -12.48 -16.49 -7.72
CA ASN A 70 -11.98 -15.29 -7.02
C ASN A 70 -10.99 -15.70 -5.92
N LEU A 71 -9.76 -15.23 -6.02
CA LEU A 71 -8.65 -15.49 -5.08
C LEU A 71 -8.51 -14.39 -4.02
N GLY A 72 -9.15 -13.24 -4.23
CA GLY A 72 -8.92 -12.01 -3.50
C GLY A 72 -7.65 -11.27 -3.96
N PHE A 73 -7.64 -9.96 -3.77
CA PHE A 73 -6.63 -9.05 -4.35
C PHE A 73 -5.18 -9.44 -4.00
N ASN A 74 -4.87 -9.84 -2.77
CA ASN A 74 -3.52 -10.24 -2.36
C ASN A 74 -2.96 -11.41 -3.19
N ARG A 75 -3.76 -12.48 -3.34
CA ARG A 75 -3.34 -13.66 -4.10
C ARG A 75 -3.36 -13.39 -5.60
N ASN A 76 -4.29 -12.56 -6.06
CA ASN A 76 -4.37 -12.16 -7.45
C ASN A 76 -3.11 -11.40 -7.88
N PHE A 77 -2.69 -10.36 -7.13
CA PHE A 77 -1.45 -9.63 -7.37
C PHE A 77 -0.20 -10.52 -7.23
N LYS A 78 -0.14 -11.40 -6.23
CA LYS A 78 0.96 -12.36 -6.09
C LYS A 78 1.08 -13.25 -7.32
N SER A 79 -0.04 -13.78 -7.80
CA SER A 79 -0.10 -14.64 -8.99
C SER A 79 0.45 -13.91 -10.24
N ALA A 80 0.08 -12.65 -10.44
CA ALA A 80 0.59 -11.82 -11.52
C ALA A 80 2.09 -11.52 -11.37
N ALA A 81 2.54 -11.17 -10.15
CA ALA A 81 3.93 -10.86 -9.85
C ALA A 81 4.89 -12.01 -10.15
N MET A 82 4.46 -13.25 -9.87
CA MET A 82 5.27 -14.45 -10.14
C MET A 82 5.45 -14.75 -11.64
N LYS A 83 4.62 -14.14 -12.51
CA LYS A 83 4.73 -14.28 -13.98
C LYS A 83 5.63 -13.21 -14.61
N ALA A 84 5.93 -12.12 -13.89
CA ALA A 84 6.69 -10.99 -14.42
C ALA A 84 8.11 -11.38 -14.80
N THR A 85 8.59 -10.90 -15.96
CA THR A 85 9.91 -11.20 -16.51
C THR A 85 10.83 -9.99 -16.65
N GLY A 86 10.32 -8.77 -16.44
CA GLY A 86 11.13 -7.54 -16.45
C GLY A 86 12.08 -7.46 -15.25
N ASP A 87 13.11 -6.64 -15.35
CA ASP A 87 14.03 -6.36 -14.22
C ASP A 87 13.30 -5.70 -13.04
N PHE A 88 12.30 -4.88 -13.37
CA PHE A 88 11.42 -4.23 -12.42
C PHE A 88 9.95 -4.58 -12.68
N VAL A 89 9.13 -4.48 -11.64
CA VAL A 89 7.70 -4.74 -11.67
C VAL A 89 6.96 -3.57 -11.03
N ALA A 90 5.95 -3.02 -11.70
CA ALA A 90 5.08 -1.99 -11.14
C ALA A 90 3.66 -2.53 -10.97
N PHE A 91 3.04 -2.21 -9.83
CA PHE A 91 1.64 -2.53 -9.57
C PHE A 91 0.72 -1.49 -10.20
N SER A 92 -0.41 -1.94 -10.71
CA SER A 92 -1.49 -1.10 -11.21
C SER A 92 -2.84 -1.59 -10.68
N ASP A 93 -3.59 -0.68 -10.08
CA ASP A 93 -5.03 -0.88 -9.87
C ASP A 93 -5.76 -0.61 -11.20
N GLN A 94 -6.99 -1.08 -11.33
CA GLN A 94 -7.76 -1.02 -12.58
C GLN A 94 -8.45 0.33 -12.84
N ASP A 95 -8.50 1.21 -11.84
CA ASP A 95 -9.32 2.43 -11.80
C ASP A 95 -8.53 3.73 -11.55
N ASP A 96 -7.20 3.66 -11.59
CA ASP A 96 -6.30 4.81 -11.50
C ASP A 96 -6.03 5.45 -12.87
N VAL A 97 -5.21 6.50 -12.88
CA VAL A 97 -4.60 7.06 -14.10
C VAL A 97 -3.15 7.42 -13.85
N TRP A 98 -2.24 6.85 -14.63
CA TRP A 98 -0.81 7.13 -14.53
C TRP A 98 -0.40 8.35 -15.34
N PHE A 99 0.51 9.15 -14.80
CA PHE A 99 1.11 10.24 -15.55
C PHE A 99 2.22 9.70 -16.46
N PRO A 100 2.42 10.28 -17.66
CA PRO A 100 3.25 9.67 -18.71
C PRO A 100 4.69 9.35 -18.29
N THR A 101 5.28 10.10 -17.36
CA THR A 101 6.68 9.94 -16.93
C THR A 101 6.84 9.08 -15.66
N LYS A 102 5.79 8.40 -15.20
CA LYS A 102 5.83 7.64 -13.94
C LYS A 102 6.95 6.59 -13.93
N ILE A 103 6.95 5.70 -14.89
CA ILE A 103 7.91 4.60 -14.93
C ILE A 103 9.34 5.14 -15.17
N GLU A 104 9.51 6.11 -16.06
CA GLU A 104 10.81 6.73 -16.32
C GLU A 104 11.45 7.30 -15.06
N LYS A 105 10.69 8.08 -14.27
CA LYS A 105 11.17 8.70 -13.03
C LYS A 105 11.47 7.66 -11.96
N GLN A 106 10.64 6.64 -11.81
CA GLN A 106 10.84 5.59 -10.83
C GLN A 106 12.05 4.72 -11.18
N VAL A 107 12.26 4.35 -12.45
CA VAL A 107 13.45 3.61 -12.89
C VAL A 107 14.73 4.43 -12.67
N ALA A 108 14.68 5.74 -12.90
CA ALA A 108 15.82 6.62 -12.64
C ALA A 108 16.16 6.74 -11.15
N ALA A 109 15.16 6.67 -10.27
CA ALA A 109 15.29 6.89 -8.84
C ALA A 109 15.61 5.63 -8.02
N ILE A 110 15.22 4.44 -8.48
CA ILE A 110 15.26 3.21 -7.66
C ILE A 110 16.67 2.82 -7.19
N GLY A 111 17.72 3.14 -7.97
CA GLY A 111 19.12 2.84 -7.62
C GLY A 111 19.30 1.38 -7.18
N ASN A 112 19.81 1.15 -5.97
CA ASN A 112 19.98 -0.17 -5.36
C ASN A 112 18.85 -0.58 -4.41
N HIS A 113 17.78 0.24 -4.27
CA HIS A 113 16.68 -0.06 -3.38
C HIS A 113 15.76 -1.15 -3.95
N ASP A 114 15.06 -1.85 -3.06
CA ASP A 114 14.09 -2.89 -3.44
C ASP A 114 12.80 -2.29 -3.99
N ILE A 115 12.39 -1.14 -3.43
CA ILE A 115 11.18 -0.42 -3.82
C ILE A 115 11.51 1.04 -4.11
N CYS A 116 10.98 1.56 -5.23
CA CYS A 116 10.77 2.98 -5.48
C CYS A 116 9.27 3.25 -5.49
N PHE A 117 8.80 4.25 -4.74
CA PHE A 117 7.41 4.69 -4.82
C PHE A 117 7.34 6.19 -5.06
N SER A 118 6.15 6.70 -5.36
CA SER A 118 5.91 8.13 -5.56
C SER A 118 4.78 8.63 -4.67
N THR A 119 4.72 9.94 -4.49
CA THR A 119 3.47 10.57 -4.06
C THR A 119 2.40 10.40 -5.14
N HIS A 120 1.14 10.62 -4.80
CA HIS A 120 0.03 10.56 -5.76
C HIS A 120 -1.05 11.60 -5.44
N LEU A 121 -1.85 11.93 -6.44
CA LEU A 121 -3.06 12.71 -6.24
C LEU A 121 -4.22 11.76 -5.94
N ARG A 122 -5.08 12.11 -4.98
CA ARG A 122 -6.29 11.35 -4.66
C ARG A 122 -7.53 12.24 -4.71
N GLY A 123 -8.57 11.79 -5.39
CA GLY A 123 -9.83 12.52 -5.50
C GLY A 123 -10.88 11.76 -6.31
N ALA A 124 -12.14 12.19 -6.21
CA ALA A 124 -13.24 11.64 -7.01
C ALA A 124 -13.13 12.03 -8.49
N ASP A 125 -12.56 13.19 -8.75
CA ASP A 125 -12.27 13.72 -10.07
C ASP A 125 -10.89 14.40 -10.10
N ARG A 126 -10.43 14.84 -11.28
CA ARG A 126 -9.10 15.44 -11.45
C ARG A 126 -9.00 16.89 -10.94
N GLU A 127 -10.13 17.57 -10.78
CA GLU A 127 -10.18 18.97 -10.32
C GLU A 127 -10.16 19.05 -8.79
N HIS A 128 -10.77 18.07 -8.12
CA HIS A 128 -10.88 18.01 -6.67
C HIS A 128 -9.96 16.93 -6.08
N THR A 129 -8.65 17.17 -6.17
CA THR A 129 -7.64 16.24 -5.68
C THR A 129 -6.88 16.81 -4.48
N HIS A 130 -6.29 15.91 -3.70
CA HIS A 130 -5.30 16.24 -2.67
C HIS A 130 -4.08 15.35 -2.82
N LEU A 131 -2.91 15.92 -2.48
CA LEU A 131 -1.64 15.19 -2.48
C LEU A 131 -1.61 14.20 -1.31
N VAL A 132 -1.30 12.95 -1.60
CA VAL A 132 -0.98 11.92 -0.61
C VAL A 132 0.53 11.68 -0.61
N ASN A 133 1.15 11.95 0.54
CA ASN A 133 2.59 11.78 0.76
C ASN A 133 2.79 10.98 2.07
N PRO A 134 2.82 9.64 2.01
CA PRO A 134 2.93 8.79 3.20
C PRO A 134 4.35 8.80 3.77
N GLN A 135 4.46 8.59 5.08
CA GLN A 135 5.71 8.20 5.71
C GLN A 135 6.01 6.73 5.40
N TYR A 136 7.28 6.42 5.17
CA TYR A 136 7.72 5.09 4.77
C TYR A 136 8.89 4.53 5.60
N SER A 137 9.23 5.20 6.72
CA SER A 137 10.17 4.63 7.68
C SER A 137 9.60 3.35 8.28
N LEU A 138 10.46 2.44 8.75
CA LEU A 138 9.99 1.20 9.36
C LEU A 138 9.07 1.47 10.57
N GLU A 139 9.32 2.57 11.31
CA GLU A 139 8.47 3.00 12.41
C GLU A 139 7.07 3.45 11.97
N ALA A 140 6.97 4.10 10.81
CA ALA A 140 5.66 4.45 10.21
C ALA A 140 4.94 3.19 9.74
N LEU A 141 5.66 2.25 9.15
CA LEU A 141 5.12 0.97 8.68
C LEU A 141 4.63 0.04 9.80
N LEU A 142 4.92 0.32 11.06
CA LEU A 142 4.24 -0.34 12.20
C LEU A 142 2.75 0.02 12.29
N PHE A 143 2.32 1.09 11.64
CA PHE A 143 0.94 1.59 11.72
C PHE A 143 0.21 1.59 10.37
N CYS A 144 0.90 1.92 9.29
CA CYS A 144 0.25 2.09 7.98
C CYS A 144 1.23 1.80 6.85
N GLY A 145 0.78 1.06 5.84
CA GLY A 145 1.49 0.93 4.56
C GLY A 145 1.24 2.12 3.63
N PHE A 146 1.78 2.06 2.44
CA PHE A 146 1.49 2.96 1.34
C PHE A 146 1.04 2.16 0.11
N ALA A 147 0.25 2.78 -0.75
CA ALA A 147 -0.51 2.08 -1.78
C ALA A 147 0.38 1.41 -2.85
N GLY A 148 0.04 0.17 -3.20
CA GLY A 148 0.75 -0.65 -4.19
C GLY A 148 0.87 0.02 -5.56
N HIS A 149 -0.19 0.68 -6.03
CA HIS A 149 -0.20 1.39 -7.32
C HIS A 149 0.84 2.51 -7.45
N THR A 150 1.51 2.89 -6.37
CA THR A 150 2.60 3.86 -6.38
C THR A 150 3.98 3.22 -6.54
N MET A 151 4.09 1.89 -6.45
CA MET A 151 5.35 1.16 -6.32
C MET A 151 5.93 0.68 -7.66
N LEU A 152 7.25 0.76 -7.77
CA LEU A 152 8.11 0.02 -8.70
C LEU A 152 9.08 -0.81 -7.85
N LEU A 153 9.17 -2.13 -8.10
CA LEU A 153 9.93 -3.07 -7.28
C LEU A 153 10.95 -3.83 -8.13
N ARG A 154 12.04 -4.29 -7.52
CA ARG A 154 12.91 -5.27 -8.16
C ARG A 154 12.18 -6.59 -8.32
N ARG A 155 12.29 -7.21 -9.49
CA ARG A 155 11.65 -8.51 -9.76
C ARG A 155 12.09 -9.58 -8.78
N GLU A 156 13.40 -9.71 -8.54
CA GLU A 156 13.95 -10.69 -7.60
C GLU A 156 13.40 -10.52 -6.17
N PHE A 157 13.21 -9.26 -5.74
CA PHE A 157 12.61 -8.96 -4.45
C PHE A 157 11.12 -9.38 -4.41
N ILE A 158 10.30 -8.94 -5.37
CA ILE A 158 8.86 -9.21 -5.37
C ILE A 158 8.54 -10.70 -5.57
N GLN A 159 9.41 -11.45 -6.25
CA GLN A 159 9.24 -12.91 -6.46
C GLN A 159 9.74 -13.76 -5.28
N THR A 160 10.28 -13.15 -4.23
CA THR A 160 10.61 -13.82 -2.96
C THR A 160 9.32 -14.07 -2.18
N SER A 161 8.88 -15.34 -2.13
CA SER A 161 7.57 -15.74 -1.57
C SER A 161 7.40 -15.37 -0.09
N GLU A 162 8.49 -15.35 0.68
CA GLU A 162 8.56 -15.07 2.11
C GLU A 162 8.22 -13.61 2.42
N TYR A 163 8.34 -12.69 1.46
CA TYR A 163 8.02 -11.27 1.63
C TYR A 163 6.52 -10.95 1.49
N TRP A 164 5.73 -11.94 1.08
CA TRP A 164 4.27 -11.88 1.04
C TRP A 164 3.69 -12.44 2.34
N LEU A 165 3.75 -11.64 3.40
CA LEU A 165 3.31 -12.07 4.72
C LEU A 165 1.83 -12.43 4.71
N PRO A 166 1.43 -13.58 5.29
CA PRO A 166 0.04 -14.01 5.27
C PRO A 166 -0.86 -13.05 6.06
N ASN A 167 -2.09 -12.85 5.60
CA ASN A 167 -3.10 -12.02 6.25
C ASN A 167 -2.71 -10.54 6.44
N ILE A 168 -1.70 -10.07 5.70
CA ILE A 168 -1.31 -8.66 5.60
C ILE A 168 -1.50 -8.22 4.16
N MET A 169 -1.94 -6.98 3.93
CA MET A 169 -2.03 -6.40 2.59
C MET A 169 -0.66 -6.48 1.90
N TYR A 170 -0.65 -6.90 0.64
CA TYR A 170 0.58 -7.19 -0.09
C TYR A 170 1.54 -6.00 -0.14
N ASP A 171 1.01 -4.81 -0.37
CA ASP A 171 1.77 -3.56 -0.45
C ASP A 171 2.44 -3.22 0.89
N TRP A 172 1.72 -3.42 1.99
CA TRP A 172 2.26 -3.22 3.33
C TRP A 172 3.32 -4.26 3.70
N SER A 173 3.05 -5.53 3.41
CA SER A 173 3.98 -6.64 3.59
C SER A 173 5.31 -6.38 2.86
N LEU A 174 5.25 -6.07 1.57
CA LEU A 174 6.42 -5.79 0.74
C LEU A 174 7.18 -4.54 1.23
N ALA A 175 6.47 -3.49 1.65
CA ALA A 175 7.12 -2.29 2.19
C ALA A 175 7.92 -2.58 3.46
N ILE A 176 7.38 -3.38 4.40
CA ILE A 176 8.09 -3.79 5.62
C ILE A 176 9.34 -4.61 5.25
N CYS A 177 9.18 -5.61 4.40
CA CYS A 177 10.30 -6.46 3.99
C CYS A 177 11.37 -5.67 3.25
N ALA A 178 11.01 -4.72 2.41
CA ALA A 178 11.99 -3.85 1.74
C ALA A 178 12.78 -2.99 2.73
N GLN A 179 12.13 -2.40 3.74
CA GLN A 179 12.83 -1.64 4.77
C GLN A 179 13.80 -2.47 5.60
N LEU A 180 13.54 -3.76 5.72
CA LEU A 180 14.43 -4.72 6.42
C LEU A 180 15.56 -5.25 5.51
N HIS A 181 15.43 -5.11 4.18
CA HIS A 181 16.38 -5.66 3.20
C HIS A 181 17.12 -4.55 2.43
N GLY A 182 16.75 -4.22 1.20
CA GLY A 182 17.44 -3.26 0.33
C GLY A 182 16.93 -1.82 0.44
N GLY A 183 15.87 -1.61 1.24
CA GLY A 183 15.33 -0.28 1.52
C GLY A 183 14.35 0.25 0.47
N ILE A 184 13.85 1.44 0.74
CA ILE A 184 12.83 2.13 -0.05
C ILE A 184 13.32 3.54 -0.38
N VAL A 185 13.07 3.98 -1.62
CA VAL A 185 13.30 5.36 -2.07
C VAL A 185 12.00 5.97 -2.57
N MET A 186 11.83 7.27 -2.38
CA MET A 186 10.63 8.01 -2.82
C MET A 186 10.98 9.04 -3.89
N VAL A 187 10.15 9.10 -4.92
CA VAL A 187 10.06 10.24 -5.83
C VAL A 187 9.04 11.22 -5.25
N ASP A 188 9.51 12.39 -4.78
CA ASP A 188 8.65 13.41 -4.17
C ASP A 188 7.90 14.23 -5.24
N GLU A 189 7.18 13.52 -6.09
CA GLU A 189 6.34 14.07 -7.15
C GLU A 189 5.12 13.17 -7.33
N PRO A 190 3.90 13.70 -7.51
CA PRO A 190 2.75 12.87 -7.83
C PRO A 190 2.87 12.30 -9.24
N LEU A 191 2.91 10.97 -9.35
CA LEU A 191 3.09 10.26 -10.61
C LEU A 191 1.84 9.51 -11.08
N ASN A 192 0.78 9.53 -10.31
CA ASN A 192 -0.54 9.03 -10.71
C ASN A 192 -1.67 9.76 -9.96
N TRP A 193 -2.85 9.67 -10.54
CA TRP A 193 -4.09 10.04 -9.90
C TRP A 193 -4.81 8.76 -9.47
N HIS A 194 -5.03 8.64 -8.15
CA HIS A 194 -5.82 7.58 -7.54
C HIS A 194 -7.27 8.03 -7.42
N ARG A 195 -8.14 7.38 -8.15
CA ARG A 195 -9.57 7.66 -8.14
C ARG A 195 -10.21 7.19 -6.83
N THR A 196 -10.95 8.08 -6.16
CA THR A 196 -11.78 7.68 -5.02
C THR A 196 -13.06 7.04 -5.56
N ASN A 197 -13.05 5.73 -5.70
CA ASN A 197 -14.18 4.96 -6.19
C ASN A 197 -15.00 4.41 -5.00
N LEU A 198 -16.30 4.75 -4.95
CA LEU A 198 -17.24 4.27 -3.93
C LEU A 198 -17.57 2.77 -4.06
N ALA A 199 -17.28 2.17 -5.20
CA ALA A 199 -17.41 0.74 -5.47
C ALA A 199 -16.10 -0.04 -5.30
N SER A 200 -15.01 0.60 -4.83
CA SER A 200 -13.75 -0.10 -4.55
C SER A 200 -13.93 -1.15 -3.44
N ALA A 201 -13.14 -2.22 -3.48
CA ALA A 201 -13.17 -3.29 -2.48
C ALA A 201 -13.09 -2.72 -1.04
N CYS A 202 -12.25 -1.72 -0.81
CA CYS A 202 -12.12 -1.03 0.47
C CYS A 202 -13.42 -0.30 0.90
N HIS A 203 -14.14 0.30 -0.04
CA HIS A 203 -15.42 0.98 0.23
C HIS A 203 -16.57 0.00 0.43
N GLU A 204 -16.59 -1.12 -0.27
CA GLU A 204 -17.57 -2.17 -0.05
C GLU A 204 -17.41 -2.83 1.33
N GLU A 205 -16.19 -3.10 1.76
CA GLU A 205 -15.90 -3.56 3.12
C GLU A 205 -16.38 -2.56 4.17
N LEU A 206 -16.20 -1.25 3.94
CA LEU A 206 -16.70 -0.20 4.81
C LEU A 206 -18.23 -0.14 4.87
N LYS A 207 -18.91 -0.29 3.73
CA LYS A 207 -20.39 -0.35 3.66
C LYS A 207 -20.93 -1.57 4.40
N GLN A 208 -20.34 -2.75 4.17
CA GLN A 208 -20.71 -3.98 4.87
C GLN A 208 -20.47 -3.88 6.38
N ALA A 209 -19.47 -3.11 6.81
CA ALA A 209 -19.21 -2.80 8.21
C ALA A 209 -20.13 -1.72 8.80
N GLY A 210 -21.12 -1.20 8.05
CA GLY A 210 -22.07 -0.16 8.48
C GLY A 210 -21.45 1.22 8.69
N LYS A 211 -20.33 1.54 7.99
CA LYS A 211 -19.57 2.78 8.20
C LYS A 211 -19.75 3.79 7.09
N LYS A 212 -19.80 5.06 7.51
CA LYS A 212 -19.74 6.20 6.59
C LYS A 212 -18.30 6.43 6.15
N VAL A 213 -18.07 6.41 4.83
CA VAL A 213 -16.78 6.62 4.19
C VAL A 213 -16.19 8.01 4.49
N ASP A 214 -17.03 9.01 4.73
CA ASP A 214 -16.66 10.40 4.98
C ASP A 214 -16.76 10.82 6.44
N ALA A 215 -16.43 9.95 7.38
CA ALA A 215 -16.47 10.31 8.80
C ALA A 215 -15.45 11.43 9.09
N ARG A 216 -15.95 12.61 9.44
CA ARG A 216 -15.12 13.72 9.96
C ARG A 216 -14.29 13.22 11.14
N PRO A 217 -13.10 13.80 11.40
CA PRO A 217 -12.29 13.48 12.57
C PRO A 217 -13.14 13.56 13.83
N THR A 218 -13.42 12.42 14.47
CA THR A 218 -14.23 12.37 15.68
C THR A 218 -13.32 12.27 16.91
N TYR A 219 -13.84 12.63 18.08
CA TYR A 219 -13.15 12.40 19.36
C TYR A 219 -13.18 10.92 19.79
N GLN A 220 -13.91 10.08 19.08
CA GLN A 220 -14.07 8.66 19.39
C GLN A 220 -12.76 7.86 19.50
N PRO A 221 -11.72 8.08 18.65
CA PRO A 221 -10.42 7.43 18.84
C PRO A 221 -9.79 7.69 20.22
N TYR A 222 -10.02 8.85 20.80
CA TYR A 222 -9.48 9.21 22.11
C TYR A 222 -10.26 8.56 23.26
N LEU A 223 -11.58 8.38 23.12
CA LEU A 223 -12.43 7.72 24.12
C LEU A 223 -12.28 6.19 24.11
N TYR A 224 -12.30 5.59 22.93
CA TYR A 224 -12.33 4.13 22.76
C TYR A 224 -10.97 3.53 22.39
N GLY A 225 -9.94 4.36 22.23
CA GLY A 225 -8.63 3.96 21.74
C GLY A 225 -7.96 2.87 22.55
N ILE A 226 -8.02 2.94 23.88
CA ILE A 226 -7.42 1.91 24.76
C ILE A 226 -8.11 0.55 24.59
N ALA A 227 -9.45 0.54 24.56
CA ALA A 227 -10.21 -0.69 24.35
C ALA A 227 -9.93 -1.30 22.96
N ASN A 228 -9.86 -0.45 21.94
CA ASN A 228 -9.54 -0.89 20.58
C ASN A 228 -8.09 -1.35 20.44
N TYR A 229 -7.13 -0.69 21.11
CA TYR A 229 -5.74 -1.13 21.15
C TYR A 229 -5.60 -2.54 21.73
N ARG A 230 -6.29 -2.84 22.82
CA ARG A 230 -6.32 -4.19 23.41
C ARG A 230 -6.94 -5.22 22.46
N ARG A 231 -8.02 -4.85 21.74
CA ARG A 231 -8.63 -5.72 20.72
C ARG A 231 -7.68 -5.97 19.55
N LEU A 232 -6.98 -4.93 19.09
CA LEU A 232 -5.97 -5.05 18.02
C LEU A 232 -4.88 -6.04 18.42
N GLN A 233 -4.36 -5.93 19.66
CA GLN A 233 -3.32 -6.83 20.17
C GLN A 233 -3.76 -8.30 20.26
N GLN A 234 -5.07 -8.58 20.30
CA GLN A 234 -5.62 -9.94 20.32
C GLN A 234 -5.79 -10.54 18.92
N GLN A 235 -5.66 -9.74 17.85
CA GLN A 235 -5.79 -10.23 16.48
C GLN A 235 -4.50 -10.90 16.03
N SER A 236 -4.62 -12.12 15.50
CA SER A 236 -3.47 -12.96 15.13
C SER A 236 -2.59 -12.34 14.03
N ASN A 237 -3.19 -11.65 13.05
CA ASN A 237 -2.47 -10.97 11.99
C ASN A 237 -1.57 -9.83 12.52
N TRP A 238 -2.05 -9.04 13.49
CA TRP A 238 -1.26 -7.98 14.12
C TRP A 238 -0.16 -8.55 15.00
N GLN A 239 -0.46 -9.57 15.79
CA GLN A 239 0.57 -10.27 16.59
C GLN A 239 1.68 -10.82 15.69
N MET A 240 1.31 -11.48 14.60
CA MET A 240 2.27 -12.01 13.64
C MET A 240 3.13 -10.88 13.02
N LEU A 241 2.52 -9.78 12.58
CA LEU A 241 3.24 -8.65 12.00
C LEU A 241 4.26 -8.05 12.98
N TYR A 242 3.82 -7.76 14.21
CA TYR A 242 4.72 -7.15 15.20
C TYR A 242 5.79 -8.13 15.69
N THR A 243 5.50 -9.43 15.78
CA THR A 243 6.49 -10.47 16.06
C THR A 243 7.52 -10.54 14.93
N TYR A 244 7.07 -10.55 13.68
CA TYR A 244 7.96 -10.54 12.52
C TYR A 244 8.92 -9.33 12.56
N ILE A 245 8.40 -8.12 12.76
CA ILE A 245 9.23 -6.91 12.83
C ILE A 245 10.19 -6.98 14.03
N TYR A 246 9.72 -7.40 15.20
CA TYR A 246 10.56 -7.53 16.41
C TYR A 246 11.74 -8.48 16.19
N GLU A 247 11.49 -9.63 15.59
CA GLU A 247 12.52 -10.65 15.35
C GLU A 247 13.56 -10.21 14.32
N HIS A 248 13.15 -9.42 13.29
CA HIS A 248 14.03 -8.97 12.20
C HIS A 248 14.68 -7.60 12.43
N THR A 249 14.48 -6.97 13.58
CA THR A 249 14.99 -5.61 13.88
C THR A 249 16.04 -5.58 15.00
N ARG A 250 16.75 -6.68 15.26
CA ARG A 250 17.76 -6.76 16.32
C ARG A 250 19.00 -5.89 16.09
N GLU A 251 19.26 -5.51 14.84
CA GLU A 251 20.38 -4.64 14.51
C GLU A 251 20.23 -3.22 15.05
N PRO A 252 21.31 -2.54 15.48
CA PRO A 252 21.25 -1.18 16.05
C PRO A 252 20.59 -0.14 15.15
N LYS A 253 20.69 -0.27 13.82
CA LYS A 253 20.05 0.65 12.86
C LYS A 253 18.52 0.67 12.98
N PHE A 254 17.91 -0.42 13.50
CA PHE A 254 16.47 -0.57 13.68
C PHE A 254 16.02 -0.40 15.14
N ALA A 255 16.87 0.08 16.03
CA ALA A 255 16.62 0.11 17.48
C ALA A 255 15.28 0.78 17.87
N LEU A 256 14.83 1.79 17.13
CA LEU A 256 13.55 2.44 17.40
C LEU A 256 12.37 1.52 17.02
N ALA A 257 12.35 0.97 15.81
CA ALA A 257 11.31 0.05 15.35
C ALA A 257 11.25 -1.22 16.24
N HIS A 258 12.42 -1.75 16.63
CA HIS A 258 12.52 -2.87 17.56
C HIS A 258 11.86 -2.59 18.91
N ARG A 259 12.13 -1.41 19.48
CA ARG A 259 11.51 -0.99 20.76
C ARG A 259 10.01 -0.74 20.61
N MET A 260 9.58 -0.16 19.51
CA MET A 260 8.17 0.09 19.26
C MET A 260 7.39 -1.22 19.09
N SER A 261 7.90 -2.18 18.29
CA SER A 261 7.28 -3.50 18.13
C SER A 261 7.25 -4.30 19.44
N TYR A 262 8.31 -4.19 20.26
CA TYR A 262 8.30 -4.73 21.61
C TYR A 262 7.12 -4.21 22.44
N TYR A 263 6.89 -2.88 22.46
CA TYR A 263 5.76 -2.32 23.20
C TYR A 263 4.39 -2.69 22.60
N MET A 264 4.32 -2.89 21.30
CA MET A 264 3.09 -3.36 20.65
C MET A 264 2.74 -4.80 21.01
N LEU A 265 3.73 -5.64 21.29
CA LEU A 265 3.54 -7.02 21.72
C LEU A 265 3.20 -7.15 23.24
N HIS A 266 3.48 -6.12 24.04
CA HIS A 266 3.23 -6.16 25.50
C HIS A 266 1.88 -5.56 25.88
N HIS A 267 1.02 -6.38 26.52
CA HIS A 267 -0.39 -6.10 26.78
C HIS A 267 -0.65 -5.29 28.07
N ASN A 268 0.24 -4.37 28.44
CA ASN A 268 0.06 -3.54 29.63
C ASN A 268 0.05 -2.05 29.32
N LEU A 269 -0.54 -1.25 30.23
CA LEU A 269 -0.68 0.19 30.03
C LEU A 269 0.65 0.95 30.03
N LEU A 270 1.67 0.44 30.73
CA LEU A 270 3.00 1.05 30.72
C LEU A 270 3.64 0.95 29.33
N ALA A 271 3.54 -0.23 28.70
CA ALA A 271 4.03 -0.43 27.33
C ALA A 271 3.31 0.51 26.33
N LEU A 272 1.99 0.62 26.44
CA LEU A 272 1.20 1.55 25.63
C LEU A 272 1.65 3.01 25.84
N PHE A 273 1.83 3.42 27.10
CA PHE A 273 2.30 4.78 27.43
C PHE A 273 3.69 5.03 26.84
N CYS A 274 4.63 4.09 26.97
CA CYS A 274 5.95 4.18 26.37
C CYS A 274 5.87 4.29 24.83
N LEU A 275 5.01 3.50 24.19
CA LEU A 275 4.77 3.58 22.75
C LEU A 275 4.24 4.97 22.32
N CYS A 276 3.23 5.49 23.04
CA CYS A 276 2.70 6.83 22.80
C CYS A 276 3.78 7.92 22.94
N PHE A 277 4.67 7.77 23.91
CA PHE A 277 5.78 8.70 24.11
C PHE A 277 6.82 8.62 22.98
N LEU A 278 7.10 7.43 22.47
CA LEU A 278 7.95 7.26 21.27
C LEU A 278 7.31 7.90 20.03
N CYS A 279 6.00 7.73 19.85
CA CYS A 279 5.27 8.37 18.76
C CYS A 279 5.29 9.90 18.85
N LEU A 280 5.19 10.47 20.07
CA LEU A 280 5.35 11.91 20.29
C LEU A 280 6.77 12.39 19.96
N LYS A 281 7.79 11.67 20.43
CA LYS A 281 9.20 12.04 20.26
C LYS A 281 9.67 11.95 18.81
N HIS A 282 9.17 10.99 18.06
CA HIS A 282 9.58 10.68 16.68
C HIS A 282 8.44 10.88 15.67
N GLY A 283 7.53 11.80 15.97
CA GLY A 283 6.32 12.04 15.18
C GLY A 283 6.58 12.46 13.73
N ASP A 284 7.71 13.11 13.48
CA ASP A 284 8.19 13.50 12.15
C ASP A 284 8.51 12.29 11.23
N ARG A 285 8.91 11.16 11.81
CA ARG A 285 9.20 9.92 11.08
C ARG A 285 8.01 8.97 10.97
N ILE A 286 7.06 9.07 11.90
CA ILE A 286 5.98 8.09 12.09
C ILE A 286 4.67 8.59 11.47
N TYR A 287 4.41 9.89 11.63
CA TYR A 287 3.10 10.44 11.35
C TYR A 287 3.18 11.64 10.41
N TYR A 288 2.66 11.48 9.19
CA TYR A 288 2.48 12.60 8.28
C TYR A 288 1.32 13.48 8.72
N SER A 289 1.59 14.73 9.07
CA SER A 289 0.56 15.73 9.35
C SER A 289 0.86 17.02 8.58
N LYS A 290 -0.12 17.49 7.81
CA LYS A 290 -0.07 18.82 7.18
C LYS A 290 0.14 19.94 8.22
N HIS A 291 -0.18 19.69 9.49
CA HIS A 291 -0.10 20.63 10.62
C HIS A 291 0.82 20.10 11.72
N GLN A 292 2.09 19.86 11.39
CA GLN A 292 3.09 19.37 12.35
C GLN A 292 3.45 20.38 13.47
N ARG A 293 2.82 21.56 13.51
CA ARG A 293 3.08 22.61 14.49
C ARG A 293 1.89 22.80 15.43
N GLY A 294 2.18 23.01 16.73
CA GLY A 294 1.18 23.31 17.76
C GLY A 294 0.83 22.13 18.68
N LEU A 295 0.05 22.46 19.72
CA LEU A 295 -0.32 21.52 20.79
C LEU A 295 -1.15 20.32 20.24
N MET A 296 -2.08 20.59 19.32
CA MET A 296 -2.94 19.54 18.75
C MET A 296 -2.15 18.52 17.95
N ALA A 297 -1.10 18.93 17.23
CA ALA A 297 -0.24 17.99 16.53
C ALA A 297 0.51 17.07 17.50
N LYS A 298 0.99 17.61 18.62
CA LYS A 298 1.63 16.81 19.69
C LYS A 298 0.66 15.82 20.35
N ILE A 299 -0.57 16.26 20.63
CA ILE A 299 -1.62 15.37 21.17
C ILE A 299 -1.92 14.23 20.19
N ARG A 300 -2.07 14.54 18.90
CA ARG A 300 -2.29 13.51 17.87
C ARG A 300 -1.12 12.54 17.75
N ALA A 301 0.11 13.05 17.76
CA ALA A 301 1.30 12.19 17.72
C ALA A 301 1.37 11.28 18.94
N PHE A 302 1.13 11.80 20.15
CA PHE A 302 1.05 10.98 21.37
C PHE A 302 -0.05 9.92 21.30
N CYS A 303 -1.24 10.30 20.85
CA CYS A 303 -2.39 9.38 20.75
C CYS A 303 -2.38 8.54 19.48
N TYR A 304 -1.33 8.58 18.65
CA TYR A 304 -1.33 7.92 17.35
C TYR A 304 -1.58 6.39 17.44
N PRO A 305 -1.02 5.64 18.40
CA PRO A 305 -1.36 4.23 18.57
C PRO A 305 -2.85 3.97 18.84
N LEU A 306 -3.52 4.89 19.54
CA LEU A 306 -4.94 4.80 19.84
C LEU A 306 -5.80 5.12 18.60
N ILE A 307 -5.41 6.16 17.85
CA ILE A 307 -6.09 6.56 16.61
C ILE A 307 -5.97 5.44 15.57
N PHE A 308 -4.77 4.90 15.40
CA PHE A 308 -4.51 3.77 14.53
C PHE A 308 -5.37 2.56 14.90
N SER A 309 -5.38 2.16 16.17
CA SER A 309 -6.14 1.00 16.63
C SER A 309 -7.64 1.16 16.45
N TYR A 310 -8.16 2.37 16.71
CA TYR A 310 -9.56 2.68 16.49
C TYR A 310 -9.94 2.51 15.01
N ASN A 311 -9.14 3.04 14.11
CA ASN A 311 -9.39 2.93 12.69
C ASN A 311 -9.31 1.47 12.20
N ASN A 312 -8.27 0.74 12.58
CA ASN A 312 -8.02 -0.63 12.09
C ASN A 312 -9.01 -1.66 12.65
N ILE A 313 -9.37 -1.60 13.92
CA ILE A 313 -10.42 -2.48 14.49
C ILE A 313 -11.75 -2.29 13.75
N GLN A 314 -11.96 -1.12 13.24
CA GLN A 314 -13.14 -0.87 12.47
C GLN A 314 -13.04 -1.38 11.02
N TYR A 315 -11.86 -1.43 10.42
CA TYR A 315 -11.63 -1.88 9.04
C TYR A 315 -11.45 -3.41 8.91
N ASN A 316 -10.92 -4.08 9.94
CA ASN A 316 -10.52 -5.50 9.87
C ASN A 316 -11.56 -6.42 10.55
N ARG A 317 -12.83 -6.34 10.21
CA ARG A 317 -13.82 -7.28 10.75
C ARG A 317 -13.98 -8.58 9.96
N GLN A 318 -13.30 -8.73 8.83
CA GLN A 318 -13.30 -9.99 8.06
C GLN A 318 -11.96 -10.15 7.31
N SER A 319 -11.08 -10.92 7.86
CA SER A 319 -10.09 -11.70 7.13
C SER A 319 -9.98 -13.05 7.82
#